data_b8ab7ea3b5dfdaddcda36fab4a0af655
#
_entry.id   b8ab7ea3b5dfdaddcda36fab4a0af655
#
_cell.length_a   1.000
_cell.length_b   1.000
_cell.length_c   1.000
_cell.angle_alpha   90.00
_cell.angle_beta   90.00
_cell.angle_gamma   90.00
#
_symmetry.space_group_name_H-M   'P 1'
#
loop_
_entity.id
_entity.type
_entity.pdbx_description
1 polymer ?
#
loop_
_entity_poly.entity_id
_entity_poly.type
_entity_poly.pdbx_seq_one_letter_code
_entity_poly.pdbx_strand_id
1 'polypeptide(L)'
;TRLATTKAFWFEASDGEQVQAQLTLPPDAKTSKLPVIVMPHGGPNARDFVRFDPFVQTFANRGYAVLQVNFRGSSGFGKAYEAAGFKQWGGLMQEDVIDGFKQVVSDPNLNLDADRACVVGASYGGYVALTASFKNADLFQCFVSIAGISDIGSLLQSEFYTRMSETRAMNAARHGDPVVDRALLAGDSAINH
;
A
#
# COMPACT_ATOMS: atom_id res chain seq x y z
N THR A 1 -11.91 -25.51 8.35
CA THR A 1 -11.22 -24.22 8.13
C THR A 1 -12.13 -23.12 8.65
N ARG A 2 -11.68 -22.32 9.59
CA ARG A 2 -12.41 -21.15 10.10
C ARG A 2 -11.95 -19.94 9.29
N LEU A 3 -12.87 -19.03 8.95
CA LEU A 3 -12.50 -17.78 8.32
C LEU A 3 -11.84 -16.86 9.35
N ALA A 4 -10.78 -16.18 8.93
CA ALA A 4 -10.13 -15.13 9.68
C ALA A 4 -11.03 -13.87 9.73
N THR A 5 -11.00 -13.15 10.84
CA THR A 5 -11.85 -11.97 11.04
C THR A 5 -11.10 -10.71 10.60
N THR A 6 -11.73 -9.93 9.73
CA THR A 6 -11.26 -8.62 9.29
C THR A 6 -12.00 -7.52 10.03
N LYS A 7 -11.29 -6.53 10.56
CA LYS A 7 -11.83 -5.32 11.17
C LYS A 7 -11.28 -4.10 10.48
N ALA A 8 -12.16 -3.18 10.09
CA ALA A 8 -11.75 -1.85 9.64
C ALA A 8 -11.54 -0.92 10.84
N PHE A 9 -10.59 -0.02 10.73
CA PHE A 9 -10.30 1.03 11.70
C PHE A 9 -9.77 2.27 10.99
N TRP A 10 -9.73 3.38 11.71
CA TRP A 10 -9.14 4.63 11.25
C TRP A 10 -7.92 4.94 12.12
N PHE A 11 -6.91 5.55 11.53
CA PHE A 11 -5.75 6.07 12.25
C PHE A 11 -5.37 7.43 11.67
N GLU A 12 -4.65 8.21 12.46
CA GLU A 12 -4.08 9.48 12.05
C GLU A 12 -2.67 9.23 11.54
N ALA A 13 -2.42 9.59 10.27
CA ALA A 13 -1.09 9.57 9.67
C ALA A 13 -0.20 10.64 10.31
N SER A 14 1.10 10.57 10.09
CA SER A 14 2.11 11.46 10.68
C SER A 14 1.91 12.95 10.34
N ASP A 15 1.21 13.25 9.25
CA ASP A 15 0.85 14.60 8.82
C ASP A 15 -0.57 15.02 9.23
N GLY A 16 -1.31 14.20 9.99
CA GLY A 16 -2.65 14.47 10.49
C GLY A 16 -3.79 13.99 9.59
N GLU A 17 -3.52 13.38 8.43
CA GLU A 17 -4.56 12.83 7.56
C GLU A 17 -5.21 11.61 8.23
N GLN A 18 -6.54 11.52 8.11
CA GLN A 18 -7.30 10.37 8.61
C GLN A 18 -7.34 9.26 7.57
N VAL A 19 -6.68 8.15 7.85
CA VAL A 19 -6.50 7.02 6.93
C VAL A 19 -7.27 5.81 7.43
N GLN A 20 -8.05 5.17 6.54
CA GLN A 20 -8.73 3.92 6.87
C GLN A 20 -7.83 2.73 6.56
N ALA A 21 -7.81 1.76 7.47
CA ALA A 21 -7.16 0.47 7.25
C ALA A 21 -8.06 -0.70 7.67
N GLN A 22 -7.66 -1.89 7.28
CA GLN A 22 -8.28 -3.15 7.65
C GLN A 22 -7.21 -4.09 8.17
N LEU A 23 -7.47 -4.71 9.32
CA LEU A 23 -6.60 -5.73 9.90
C LEU A 23 -7.35 -7.06 9.97
N THR A 24 -6.76 -8.07 9.36
CA THR A 24 -7.24 -9.45 9.42
C THR A 24 -6.32 -10.26 10.32
N LEU A 25 -6.89 -10.85 11.36
CA LEU A 25 -6.16 -11.68 12.31
C LEU A 25 -6.49 -13.17 12.13
N PRO A 26 -5.50 -14.07 12.34
CA PRO A 26 -5.74 -15.51 12.36
C PRO A 26 -6.86 -15.91 13.33
N PRO A 27 -7.62 -16.98 13.03
CA PRO A 27 -8.69 -17.44 13.90
C PRO A 27 -8.25 -17.77 15.33
N ASP A 28 -7.00 -18.19 15.50
CA ASP A 28 -6.43 -18.68 16.76
C ASP A 28 -5.27 -17.78 17.27
N ALA A 29 -5.36 -16.48 17.05
CA ALA A 29 -4.32 -15.46 17.31
C ALA A 29 -3.80 -15.32 18.76
N LYS A 30 -4.19 -16.18 19.70
CA LYS A 30 -4.08 -15.90 21.13
C LYS A 30 -2.74 -16.23 21.81
N THR A 31 -1.76 -16.89 21.16
CA THR A 31 -0.66 -17.50 21.90
C THR A 31 0.76 -17.10 21.47
N SER A 32 0.97 -16.41 20.38
CA SER A 32 2.30 -15.97 19.93
C SER A 32 2.23 -14.62 19.23
N LYS A 33 3.35 -13.89 19.25
CA LYS A 33 3.49 -12.71 18.39
C LYS A 33 3.30 -13.10 16.93
N LEU A 34 2.39 -12.42 16.23
CA LEU A 34 2.01 -12.72 14.85
C LEU A 34 2.93 -12.00 13.87
N PRO A 35 3.51 -12.69 12.88
CA PRO A 35 4.16 -12.02 11.76
C PRO A 35 3.12 -11.21 10.96
N VAL A 36 3.58 -10.12 10.33
CA VAL A 36 2.69 -9.17 9.65
C VAL A 36 2.93 -9.18 8.15
N ILE A 37 1.86 -9.23 7.38
CA ILE A 37 1.89 -8.92 5.95
C ILE A 37 1.18 -7.59 5.74
N VAL A 38 1.90 -6.59 5.25
CA VAL A 38 1.33 -5.35 4.75
C VAL A 38 0.97 -5.58 3.28
N MET A 39 -0.30 -5.47 2.94
CA MET A 39 -0.83 -5.81 1.62
C MET A 39 -1.56 -4.63 1.00
N PRO A 40 -0.83 -3.64 0.45
CA PRO A 40 -1.43 -2.48 -0.21
C PRO A 40 -2.13 -2.89 -1.51
N HIS A 41 -3.30 -2.29 -1.76
CA HIS A 41 -4.08 -2.56 -2.98
C HIS A 41 -3.45 -1.97 -4.24
N GLY A 42 -3.85 -2.49 -5.38
CA GLY A 42 -3.53 -1.92 -6.70
C GLY A 42 -4.40 -0.69 -7.03
N GLY A 43 -4.16 -0.11 -8.16
CA GLY A 43 -4.88 1.06 -8.64
C GLY A 43 -3.94 2.16 -9.11
N PRO A 44 -3.63 3.23 -8.30
CA PRO A 44 -3.95 3.46 -6.88
C PRO A 44 -5.38 3.89 -6.60
N ASN A 45 -6.13 4.36 -7.60
CA ASN A 45 -7.50 4.85 -7.45
C ASN A 45 -8.50 3.69 -7.34
N ALA A 46 -8.30 2.85 -6.33
CA ALA A 46 -9.13 1.73 -5.91
C ALA A 46 -9.26 1.76 -4.38
N ARG A 47 -9.81 0.75 -3.76
CA ARG A 47 -9.83 0.58 -2.31
C ARG A 47 -10.04 -0.87 -1.90
N ASP A 48 -9.59 -1.21 -0.71
CA ASP A 48 -9.96 -2.44 -0.03
C ASP A 48 -11.29 -2.30 0.72
N PHE A 49 -12.04 -3.39 0.74
CA PHE A 49 -13.31 -3.50 1.47
C PHE A 49 -13.23 -4.65 2.46
N VAL A 50 -13.97 -4.55 3.54
CA VAL A 50 -14.20 -5.70 4.44
C VAL A 50 -15.05 -6.74 3.70
N ARG A 51 -14.37 -7.68 3.05
CA ARG A 51 -14.97 -8.77 2.28
C ARG A 51 -14.10 -10.02 2.32
N PHE A 52 -14.62 -11.13 1.83
CA PHE A 52 -13.79 -12.31 1.60
C PHE A 52 -12.75 -12.00 0.50
N ASP A 53 -11.48 -12.14 0.86
CA ASP A 53 -10.36 -12.07 -0.06
C ASP A 53 -9.55 -13.36 0.09
N PRO A 54 -9.33 -14.16 -0.99
CA PRO A 54 -8.65 -15.43 -0.90
C PRO A 54 -7.17 -15.31 -0.51
N PHE A 55 -6.48 -14.25 -0.90
CA PHE A 55 -5.08 -14.03 -0.50
C PHE A 55 -4.99 -13.67 0.98
N VAL A 56 -5.80 -12.71 1.43
CA VAL A 56 -5.88 -12.32 2.85
C VAL A 56 -6.21 -13.52 3.72
N GLN A 57 -7.23 -14.30 3.34
CA GLN A 57 -7.62 -15.50 4.09
C GLN A 57 -6.54 -16.59 4.06
N THR A 58 -5.82 -16.71 2.95
CA THR A 58 -4.71 -17.68 2.82
C THR A 58 -3.58 -17.33 3.79
N PHE A 59 -3.17 -16.09 3.85
CA PHE A 59 -2.12 -15.65 4.77
C PHE A 59 -2.58 -15.74 6.23
N ALA A 60 -3.78 -15.26 6.53
CA ALA A 60 -4.31 -15.30 7.89
C ALA A 60 -4.48 -16.74 8.41
N ASN A 61 -4.94 -17.67 7.58
CA ASN A 61 -5.03 -19.10 7.96
C ASN A 61 -3.65 -19.78 8.11
N ARG A 62 -2.57 -19.14 7.69
CA ARG A 62 -1.18 -19.58 7.92
C ARG A 62 -0.50 -18.87 9.10
N GLY A 63 -1.26 -18.11 9.87
CA GLY A 63 -0.78 -17.50 11.09
C GLY A 63 -0.23 -16.07 10.93
N TYR A 64 -0.44 -15.41 9.78
CA TYR A 64 -0.06 -14.02 9.57
C TYR A 64 -1.20 -13.06 9.93
N ALA A 65 -0.89 -11.95 10.57
CA ALA A 65 -1.75 -10.78 10.54
C ALA A 65 -1.62 -10.10 9.17
N VAL A 66 -2.74 -9.70 8.56
CA VAL A 66 -2.72 -9.02 7.25
C VAL A 66 -3.29 -7.63 7.42
N LEU A 67 -2.46 -6.62 7.13
CA LEU A 67 -2.83 -5.20 7.13
C LEU A 67 -3.05 -4.71 5.70
N GLN A 68 -4.21 -4.14 5.43
CA GLN A 68 -4.55 -3.47 4.18
C GLN A 68 -4.84 -2.00 4.49
N VAL A 69 -4.14 -1.07 3.85
CA VAL A 69 -4.28 0.37 4.08
C VAL A 69 -4.91 1.01 2.86
N ASN A 70 -6.01 1.72 3.06
CA ASN A 70 -6.62 2.59 2.06
C ASN A 70 -5.95 3.96 2.12
N PHE A 71 -4.72 4.04 1.64
CA PHE A 71 -3.88 5.24 1.61
C PHE A 71 -4.56 6.38 0.84
N ARG A 72 -4.15 7.64 1.09
CA ARG A 72 -4.64 8.79 0.30
C ARG A 72 -4.49 8.53 -1.20
N GLY A 73 -5.43 9.01 -2.01
CA GLY A 73 -5.55 8.61 -3.41
C GLY A 73 -6.47 7.42 -3.64
N SER A 74 -6.85 6.68 -2.60
CA SER A 74 -7.86 5.61 -2.69
C SER A 74 -9.24 6.18 -2.99
N SER A 75 -10.02 5.43 -3.78
CA SER A 75 -11.39 5.83 -4.17
C SER A 75 -12.39 5.62 -3.04
N GLY A 76 -13.53 6.35 -3.11
CA GLY A 76 -14.66 6.15 -2.22
C GLY A 76 -14.58 6.85 -0.85
N PHE A 77 -13.56 7.67 -0.62
CA PHE A 77 -13.41 8.54 0.57
C PHE A 77 -13.63 10.02 0.25
N GLY A 78 -14.07 10.32 -0.97
CA GLY A 78 -14.34 11.66 -1.46
C GLY A 78 -13.21 12.23 -2.33
N LYS A 79 -13.56 13.24 -3.13
CA LYS A 79 -12.62 13.82 -4.12
C LYS A 79 -11.38 14.46 -3.49
N ALA A 80 -11.52 15.02 -2.29
CA ALA A 80 -10.39 15.61 -1.58
C ALA A 80 -9.35 14.55 -1.21
N TYR A 81 -9.79 13.39 -0.72
CA TYR A 81 -8.92 12.27 -0.38
C TYR A 81 -8.24 11.65 -1.62
N GLU A 82 -8.98 11.52 -2.72
CA GLU A 82 -8.38 11.10 -3.99
C GLU A 82 -7.32 12.09 -4.47
N ALA A 83 -7.62 13.40 -4.43
CA ALA A 83 -6.70 14.44 -4.87
C ALA A 83 -5.47 14.59 -3.96
N ALA A 84 -5.59 14.26 -2.67
CA ALA A 84 -4.45 14.23 -1.74
C ALA A 84 -3.36 13.23 -2.15
N GLY A 85 -3.69 12.23 -2.97
CA GLY A 85 -2.73 11.30 -3.56
C GLY A 85 -2.05 11.78 -4.84
N PHE A 86 -2.43 12.95 -5.40
CA PHE A 86 -1.86 13.42 -6.66
C PHE A 86 -0.38 13.76 -6.51
N LYS A 87 0.45 13.21 -7.40
CA LYS A 87 1.92 13.32 -7.39
C LYS A 87 2.57 12.85 -6.07
N GLN A 88 1.90 11.94 -5.34
CA GLN A 88 2.37 11.42 -4.06
C GLN A 88 2.82 9.95 -4.13
N TRP A 89 3.09 9.44 -5.32
CA TRP A 89 3.69 8.12 -5.46
C TRP A 89 5.09 8.13 -4.82
N GLY A 90 5.35 7.17 -3.93
CA GLY A 90 6.59 7.15 -3.14
C GLY A 90 6.71 8.22 -2.06
N GLY A 91 5.80 9.21 -2.04
CA GLY A 91 5.67 10.24 -1.01
C GLY A 91 4.61 9.88 0.03
N LEU A 92 3.66 10.79 0.27
CA LEU A 92 2.64 10.64 1.33
C LEU A 92 1.77 9.39 1.19
N MET A 93 1.55 8.88 -0.01
CA MET A 93 0.83 7.61 -0.22
C MET A 93 1.63 6.42 0.34
N GLN A 94 2.95 6.44 0.22
CA GLN A 94 3.84 5.44 0.83
C GLN A 94 3.85 5.61 2.36
N GLU A 95 3.95 6.85 2.84
CA GLU A 95 3.97 7.15 4.27
C GLU A 95 2.70 6.68 4.97
N ASP A 96 1.51 6.84 4.37
CA ASP A 96 0.25 6.32 4.91
C ASP A 96 0.31 4.80 5.17
N VAL A 97 0.93 4.04 4.25
CA VAL A 97 1.09 2.60 4.41
C VAL A 97 2.03 2.27 5.55
N ILE A 98 3.14 3.00 5.65
CA ILE A 98 4.14 2.83 6.72
C ILE A 98 3.57 3.23 8.09
N ASP A 99 2.82 4.33 8.15
CA ASP A 99 2.18 4.78 9.39
C ASP A 99 1.11 3.79 9.86
N GLY A 100 0.33 3.23 8.93
CA GLY A 100 -0.61 2.15 9.25
C GLY A 100 0.09 0.91 9.82
N PHE A 101 1.25 0.53 9.27
CA PHE A 101 2.06 -0.56 9.82
C PHE A 101 2.57 -0.22 11.24
N LYS A 102 3.18 0.95 11.42
CA LYS A 102 3.66 1.40 12.74
C LYS A 102 2.53 1.44 13.77
N GLN A 103 1.35 1.91 13.38
CA GLN A 103 0.17 1.99 14.23
C GLN A 103 -0.23 0.61 14.78
N VAL A 104 -0.31 -0.41 13.92
CA VAL A 104 -0.75 -1.74 14.38
C VAL A 104 0.32 -2.48 15.18
N VAL A 105 1.61 -2.36 14.82
CA VAL A 105 2.67 -3.05 15.56
C VAL A 105 2.98 -2.42 16.91
N SER A 106 2.61 -1.15 17.11
CA SER A 106 2.75 -0.45 18.39
C SER A 106 1.59 -0.73 19.35
N ASP A 107 0.46 -1.29 18.89
CA ASP A 107 -0.68 -1.61 19.75
C ASP A 107 -0.40 -2.89 20.57
N PRO A 108 -0.22 -2.77 21.91
CA PRO A 108 0.09 -3.93 22.76
C PRO A 108 -1.01 -4.99 22.81
N ASN A 109 -2.24 -4.63 22.41
CA ASN A 109 -3.38 -5.55 22.40
C ASN A 109 -3.41 -6.48 21.19
N LEU A 110 -2.68 -6.14 20.13
CA LEU A 110 -2.66 -6.89 18.88
C LEU A 110 -1.61 -8.02 18.85
N ASN A 111 -0.62 -7.97 19.73
CA ASN A 111 0.46 -8.95 19.85
C ASN A 111 1.13 -9.29 18.50
N LEU A 112 1.51 -8.24 17.74
CA LEU A 112 2.16 -8.34 16.45
C LEU A 112 3.69 -8.31 16.60
N ASP A 113 4.37 -8.92 15.65
CA ASP A 113 5.84 -8.98 15.60
C ASP A 113 6.36 -8.08 14.47
N ALA A 114 6.85 -6.90 14.84
CA ALA A 114 7.41 -5.94 13.89
C ALA A 114 8.65 -6.48 13.17
N ASP A 115 9.44 -7.34 13.83
CA ASP A 115 10.68 -7.90 13.27
C ASP A 115 10.41 -9.03 12.25
N ARG A 116 9.16 -9.46 12.10
CA ARG A 116 8.72 -10.45 11.12
C ARG A 116 7.61 -9.88 10.23
N ALA A 117 7.92 -8.79 9.55
CA ALA A 117 6.98 -8.12 8.66
C ALA A 117 7.44 -8.18 7.19
N CYS A 118 6.48 -8.31 6.27
CA CYS A 118 6.70 -8.29 4.83
C CYS A 118 5.70 -7.38 4.14
N VAL A 119 6.13 -6.77 3.02
CA VAL A 119 5.21 -6.06 2.11
C VAL A 119 4.95 -6.92 0.89
N VAL A 120 3.67 -7.17 0.59
CA VAL A 120 3.23 -8.01 -0.53
C VAL A 120 2.16 -7.27 -1.30
N GLY A 121 2.39 -6.95 -2.56
CA GLY A 121 1.39 -6.21 -3.34
C GLY A 121 1.44 -6.48 -4.85
N ALA A 122 0.33 -6.14 -5.52
CA ALA A 122 0.21 -6.28 -6.96
C ALA A 122 -0.05 -4.92 -7.63
N SER A 123 0.46 -4.75 -8.87
CA SER A 123 0.29 -3.52 -9.64
C SER A 123 0.82 -2.31 -8.86
N TYR A 124 0.00 -1.30 -8.54
CA TYR A 124 0.40 -0.20 -7.65
C TYR A 124 0.85 -0.72 -6.26
N GLY A 125 0.18 -1.71 -5.68
CA GLY A 125 0.64 -2.34 -4.44
C GLY A 125 2.01 -3.01 -4.58
N GLY A 126 2.32 -3.53 -5.76
CA GLY A 126 3.65 -4.03 -6.12
C GLY A 126 4.70 -2.90 -6.21
N TYR A 127 4.31 -1.74 -6.70
CA TYR A 127 5.13 -0.52 -6.64
C TYR A 127 5.43 -0.12 -5.18
N VAL A 128 4.42 -0.13 -4.30
CA VAL A 128 4.61 0.15 -2.86
C VAL A 128 5.60 -0.82 -2.24
N ALA A 129 5.53 -2.12 -2.58
CA ALA A 129 6.49 -3.11 -2.10
C ALA A 129 7.93 -2.83 -2.60
N LEU A 130 8.09 -2.46 -3.88
CA LEU A 130 9.37 -2.05 -4.43
C LEU A 130 9.91 -0.77 -3.77
N THR A 131 9.06 0.24 -3.58
CA THR A 131 9.44 1.48 -2.91
C THR A 131 9.86 1.23 -1.46
N ALA A 132 9.15 0.37 -0.74
CA ALA A 132 9.52 -0.01 0.61
C ALA A 132 10.90 -0.68 0.69
N SER A 133 11.34 -1.40 -0.36
CA SER A 133 12.63 -2.10 -0.37
C SER A 133 13.85 -1.16 -0.36
N PHE A 134 13.69 0.10 -0.75
CA PHE A 134 14.78 1.08 -0.69
C PHE A 134 14.51 2.25 0.26
N LYS A 135 13.23 2.65 0.48
CA LYS A 135 12.89 3.74 1.40
C LYS A 135 12.69 3.29 2.86
N ASN A 136 12.27 2.04 3.06
CA ASN A 136 11.85 1.52 4.37
C ASN A 136 12.42 0.10 4.62
N ALA A 137 13.61 -0.18 4.07
CA ALA A 137 14.22 -1.51 4.10
C ALA A 137 14.48 -2.03 5.53
N ASP A 138 14.67 -1.14 6.48
CA ASP A 138 14.90 -1.43 7.89
C ASP A 138 13.64 -1.92 8.64
N LEU A 139 12.45 -1.67 8.08
CA LEU A 139 11.18 -2.04 8.72
C LEU A 139 10.68 -3.45 8.34
N PHE A 140 11.18 -4.03 7.25
CA PHE A 140 10.61 -5.24 6.70
C PHE A 140 11.67 -6.28 6.33
N GLN A 141 11.32 -7.55 6.49
CA GLN A 141 12.19 -8.68 6.19
C GLN A 141 12.07 -9.17 4.73
N CYS A 142 10.97 -8.85 4.06
CA CYS A 142 10.78 -9.23 2.67
C CYS A 142 9.81 -8.30 1.92
N PHE A 143 10.00 -8.24 0.61
CA PHE A 143 9.24 -7.43 -0.32
C PHE A 143 8.83 -8.29 -1.51
N VAL A 144 7.54 -8.43 -1.76
CA VAL A 144 7.01 -9.22 -2.87
C VAL A 144 6.19 -8.31 -3.78
N SER A 145 6.71 -8.13 -4.98
CA SER A 145 6.06 -7.33 -6.02
C SER A 145 5.50 -8.23 -7.13
N ILE A 146 4.20 -8.15 -7.35
CA ILE A 146 3.51 -8.90 -8.40
C ILE A 146 3.12 -7.90 -9.49
N ALA A 147 3.77 -7.96 -10.64
CA ALA A 147 3.55 -7.03 -11.75
C ALA A 147 3.57 -5.54 -11.31
N GLY A 148 4.47 -5.21 -10.38
CA GLY A 148 4.64 -3.85 -9.85
C GLY A 148 5.33 -2.91 -10.83
N ILE A 149 5.09 -1.62 -10.65
CA ILE A 149 5.70 -0.57 -11.44
C ILE A 149 7.10 -0.29 -10.89
N SER A 150 8.14 -0.58 -11.64
CA SER A 150 9.53 -0.29 -11.28
C SER A 150 10.02 1.05 -11.82
N ASP A 151 9.40 1.55 -12.90
CA ASP A 151 9.70 2.82 -13.55
C ASP A 151 8.42 3.56 -13.88
N ILE A 152 8.15 4.64 -13.11
CA ILE A 152 6.94 5.44 -13.27
C ILE A 152 6.99 6.21 -14.59
N GLY A 153 8.16 6.74 -14.96
CA GLY A 153 8.33 7.49 -16.20
C GLY A 153 8.02 6.65 -17.45
N SER A 154 8.54 5.43 -17.51
CA SER A 154 8.25 4.47 -18.58
C SER A 154 6.78 4.05 -18.60
N LEU A 155 6.16 3.84 -17.44
CA LEU A 155 4.72 3.55 -17.35
C LEU A 155 3.90 4.66 -18.01
N LEU A 156 4.15 5.92 -17.64
CA LEU A 156 3.38 7.08 -18.12
C LEU A 156 3.54 7.31 -19.62
N GLN A 157 4.65 6.86 -20.23
CA GLN A 157 4.93 6.93 -21.66
C GLN A 157 4.46 5.70 -22.43
N SER A 158 4.06 4.62 -21.76
CA SER A 158 3.66 3.38 -22.43
C SER A 158 2.36 3.54 -23.22
N GLU A 159 2.23 2.82 -24.33
CA GLU A 159 0.98 2.77 -25.10
C GLU A 159 -0.19 2.23 -24.27
N PHE A 160 0.07 1.26 -23.41
CA PHE A 160 -0.94 0.70 -22.52
C PHE A 160 -1.56 1.79 -21.65
N TYR A 161 -0.72 2.60 -21.00
CA TYR A 161 -1.19 3.65 -20.11
C TYR A 161 -1.86 4.78 -20.88
N THR A 162 -1.31 5.20 -22.01
CA THR A 162 -1.87 6.28 -22.85
C THR A 162 -3.20 5.90 -23.52
N ARG A 163 -3.42 4.61 -23.79
CA ARG A 163 -4.69 4.11 -24.35
C ARG A 163 -5.79 3.91 -23.30
N MET A 164 -5.42 3.55 -22.07
CA MET A 164 -6.40 3.28 -20.98
C MET A 164 -6.72 4.50 -20.14
N SER A 165 -5.95 5.56 -20.27
CA SER A 165 -6.09 6.71 -19.39
C SER A 165 -6.91 7.81 -20.03
N GLU A 166 -7.65 8.51 -19.19
CA GLU A 166 -8.22 9.81 -19.43
C GLU A 166 -7.15 10.78 -19.96
N THR A 167 -7.53 11.92 -20.41
CA THR A 167 -6.65 12.87 -21.10
C THR A 167 -5.25 13.01 -20.49
N ARG A 168 -4.23 13.23 -21.32
CA ARG A 168 -2.83 13.47 -20.91
C ARG A 168 -2.71 14.49 -19.76
N ALA A 169 -3.55 15.53 -19.76
CA ALA A 169 -3.58 16.54 -18.71
C ALA A 169 -3.97 15.96 -17.34
N MET A 170 -4.92 15.02 -17.31
CA MET A 170 -5.38 14.39 -16.08
C MET A 170 -4.32 13.43 -15.51
N ASN A 171 -3.60 12.72 -16.38
CA ASN A 171 -2.49 11.88 -15.97
C ASN A 171 -1.34 12.69 -15.39
N ALA A 172 -0.98 13.80 -16.05
CA ALA A 172 0.04 14.71 -15.54
C ALA A 172 -0.35 15.31 -14.18
N ALA A 173 -1.62 15.63 -13.97
CA ALA A 173 -2.11 16.11 -12.68
C ALA A 173 -2.03 15.02 -11.60
N ARG A 174 -2.40 13.78 -11.91
CA ARG A 174 -2.46 12.67 -10.94
C ARG A 174 -1.09 12.09 -10.60
N HIS A 175 -0.24 11.91 -11.62
CA HIS A 175 0.99 11.11 -11.46
C HIS A 175 2.26 11.93 -11.67
N GLY A 176 2.17 13.07 -12.32
CA GLY A 176 3.29 13.88 -12.76
C GLY A 176 3.49 13.85 -14.28
N ASP A 177 4.09 14.89 -14.82
CA ASP A 177 4.43 14.98 -16.23
C ASP A 177 5.83 14.37 -16.47
N PRO A 178 6.00 13.40 -17.40
CA PRO A 178 7.28 12.72 -17.63
C PRO A 178 8.43 13.66 -18.03
N VAL A 179 8.14 14.86 -18.49
CA VAL A 179 9.14 15.87 -18.88
C VAL A 179 9.41 16.84 -17.73
N VAL A 180 8.34 17.45 -17.21
CA VAL A 180 8.44 18.50 -16.16
C VAL A 180 8.81 17.91 -14.81
N ASP A 181 8.20 16.78 -14.43
CA ASP A 181 8.37 16.13 -13.12
C ASP A 181 9.41 14.98 -13.18
N ARG A 182 10.29 14.96 -14.20
CA ARG A 182 11.22 13.85 -14.48
C ARG A 182 12.07 13.47 -13.25
N ALA A 183 12.57 14.44 -12.53
CA ALA A 183 13.41 14.20 -11.35
C ALA A 183 12.64 13.52 -10.21
N LEU A 184 11.40 13.96 -9.96
CA LEU A 184 10.49 13.34 -9.00
C LEU A 184 10.18 11.89 -9.39
N LEU A 185 9.75 11.68 -10.62
CA LEU A 185 9.39 10.35 -11.11
C LEU A 185 10.58 9.38 -11.09
N ALA A 186 11.80 9.86 -11.41
CA ALA A 186 13.00 9.06 -11.33
C ALA A 186 13.40 8.74 -9.89
N GLY A 187 13.28 9.69 -8.96
CA GLY A 187 13.57 9.48 -7.54
C GLY A 187 12.62 8.51 -6.85
N ASP A 188 11.39 8.37 -7.36
CA ASP A 188 10.38 7.47 -6.83
C ASP A 188 10.26 6.15 -7.63
N SER A 189 11.13 5.94 -8.62
CA SER A 189 11.16 4.72 -9.43
C SER A 189 12.23 3.74 -8.92
N ALA A 190 11.82 2.55 -8.51
CA ALA A 190 12.69 1.53 -7.92
C ALA A 190 13.85 1.08 -8.83
N ILE A 191 13.72 1.22 -10.14
CA ILE A 191 14.77 0.86 -11.11
C ILE A 191 16.05 1.70 -10.92
N ASN A 192 15.97 2.82 -10.22
CA ASN A 192 17.10 3.73 -9.99
C ASN A 192 17.78 3.52 -8.62
N HIS A 193 17.35 2.55 -7.84
CA HIS A 193 17.81 2.19 -6.50
C HIS A 193 18.19 0.72 -6.43
#